data_926dc6874254dae72f14dc2e880e1993
#
_entry.id   926dc6874254dae72f14dc2e880e1993
#
_cell.length_a   1.000
_cell.length_b   1.000
_cell.length_c   1.000
_cell.angle_alpha   90.00
_cell.angle_beta   90.00
_cell.angle_gamma   90.00
#
_symmetry.space_group_name_H-M   'P 1'
#
loop_
_entity.id
_entity.type
_entity.pdbx_description
1 polymer ?
#
loop_
_entity_poly.entity_id
_entity_poly.type
_entity_poly.pdbx_seq_one_letter_code
_entity_poly.pdbx_strand_id
1 'polypeptide(L)'
;TPGYSRQEVQLASSGGQYTGAGFYGNGVQVQTIVRSSNAFLTREAALTRSQASADSTLQAQLTQLEKVFSTGTSSIGQAGQAVLNAFSDVATQPKDTSARQVVLSEAEEFASRMRSAGSQIDTLQAGVNADLKNSVDQVNRLAAEIAKVNQQIASYRGSEHTPNDLLDQRDTLINDLSEYVQVT
;
A
#
# COMPACT_ATOMS: atom_id res chain seq x y z
N THR A 1 -8.91 -20.89 -1.49
CA THR A 1 -8.22 -20.25 -0.36
C THR A 1 -7.33 -19.16 -0.95
N PRO A 2 -7.34 -17.90 -0.45
CA PRO A 2 -6.42 -16.88 -0.90
C PRO A 2 -4.97 -17.37 -0.85
N GLY A 3 -4.16 -17.04 -1.87
CA GLY A 3 -2.76 -17.45 -1.93
C GLY A 3 -2.51 -18.88 -2.44
N TYR A 4 -3.55 -19.62 -2.85
CA TYR A 4 -3.41 -20.98 -3.35
C TYR A 4 -3.74 -21.04 -4.85
N SER A 5 -2.80 -21.55 -5.65
CA SER A 5 -2.99 -21.75 -7.08
C SER A 5 -3.71 -23.07 -7.36
N ARG A 6 -4.55 -23.08 -8.41
CA ARG A 6 -5.16 -24.32 -8.91
C ARG A 6 -4.05 -25.30 -9.32
N GLN A 7 -4.19 -26.57 -8.94
CA GLN A 7 -3.27 -27.64 -9.27
C GLN A 7 -3.90 -28.62 -10.25
N GLU A 8 -3.09 -29.12 -11.18
CA GLU A 8 -3.48 -30.11 -12.17
C GLU A 8 -2.55 -31.31 -12.08
N VAL A 9 -3.14 -32.50 -12.07
CA VAL A 9 -2.40 -33.77 -12.03
C VAL A 9 -1.98 -34.14 -13.44
N GLN A 10 -0.69 -34.34 -13.67
CA GLN A 10 -0.16 -34.91 -14.89
C GLN A 10 -0.05 -36.42 -14.74
N LEU A 11 -0.70 -37.15 -15.64
CA LEU A 11 -0.70 -38.60 -15.66
C LEU A 11 0.23 -39.10 -16.77
N ALA A 12 1.05 -40.09 -16.47
CA ALA A 12 1.83 -40.83 -17.45
C ALA A 12 1.35 -42.28 -17.56
N SER A 13 1.35 -42.82 -18.75
CA SER A 13 1.04 -44.24 -18.98
C SER A 13 2.21 -45.09 -18.46
N SER A 14 1.91 -46.05 -17.62
CA SER A 14 2.87 -47.12 -17.26
C SER A 14 3.06 -48.01 -18.46
N GLY A 15 4.33 -48.25 -18.86
CA GLY A 15 4.64 -49.09 -20.02
C GLY A 15 3.92 -50.43 -19.96
N GLY A 16 3.30 -50.86 -21.07
CA GLY A 16 2.65 -52.13 -21.14
C GLY A 16 3.65 -53.28 -21.16
N GLN A 17 3.26 -54.42 -20.61
CA GLN A 17 4.08 -55.63 -20.58
C GLN A 17 3.54 -56.65 -21.57
N TYR A 18 4.42 -57.19 -22.42
CA TYR A 18 4.09 -58.28 -23.34
C TYR A 18 4.25 -59.61 -22.62
N THR A 19 3.19 -60.44 -22.61
CA THR A 19 3.14 -61.71 -21.88
C THR A 19 2.97 -62.91 -22.82
N GLY A 20 3.46 -62.89 -24.06
CA GLY A 20 3.32 -64.01 -24.99
C GLY A 20 1.92 -64.26 -25.54
N ALA A 21 0.88 -63.96 -24.76
CA ALA A 21 -0.52 -64.09 -25.14
C ALA A 21 -1.14 -62.71 -25.53
N GLY A 22 -0.38 -61.62 -25.39
CA GLY A 22 -0.86 -60.26 -25.72
C GLY A 22 -0.16 -59.16 -24.95
N PHE A 23 -0.49 -57.92 -25.28
CA PHE A 23 0.02 -56.74 -24.61
C PHE A 23 -0.95 -56.31 -23.52
N TYR A 24 -0.49 -56.27 -22.27
CA TYR A 24 -1.27 -55.79 -21.11
C TYR A 24 -0.77 -54.42 -20.70
N GLY A 25 -1.65 -53.44 -20.59
CA GLY A 25 -1.35 -52.12 -20.09
C GLY A 25 -1.26 -52.13 -18.55
N ASN A 26 -0.27 -51.46 -17.98
CA ASN A 26 -0.11 -51.32 -16.54
C ASN A 26 -0.84 -50.08 -15.95
N GLY A 27 -1.80 -49.53 -16.72
CA GLY A 27 -2.58 -48.37 -16.29
C GLY A 27 -1.83 -47.04 -16.40
N VAL A 28 -2.22 -46.06 -15.60
CA VAL A 28 -1.63 -44.72 -15.54
C VAL A 28 -1.11 -44.43 -14.13
N GLN A 29 -0.02 -43.72 -14.07
CA GLN A 29 0.58 -43.26 -12.82
C GLN A 29 0.59 -41.73 -12.76
N VAL A 30 0.49 -41.16 -11.56
CA VAL A 30 0.69 -39.73 -11.35
C VAL A 30 2.16 -39.41 -11.57
N GLN A 31 2.48 -38.67 -12.61
CA GLN A 31 3.85 -38.26 -12.90
C GLN A 31 4.24 -37.06 -12.05
N THR A 32 3.38 -36.03 -12.01
CA THR A 32 3.62 -34.84 -11.19
C THR A 32 2.31 -34.08 -11.00
N ILE A 33 2.34 -33.14 -10.05
CA ILE A 33 1.26 -32.18 -9.82
C ILE A 33 1.82 -30.79 -10.14
N VAL A 34 1.23 -30.12 -11.14
CA VAL A 34 1.67 -28.80 -11.61
C VAL A 34 0.64 -27.76 -11.22
N ARG A 35 1.10 -26.61 -10.73
CA ARG A 35 0.21 -25.48 -10.48
C ARG A 35 -0.12 -24.76 -11.80
N SER A 36 -1.39 -24.34 -11.93
CA SER A 36 -1.82 -23.46 -13.01
C SER A 36 -1.50 -22.02 -12.62
N SER A 37 -0.43 -21.46 -13.17
CA SER A 37 -0.01 -20.08 -12.91
C SER A 37 0.27 -19.35 -14.22
N ASN A 38 -0.06 -18.06 -14.26
CA ASN A 38 0.26 -17.20 -15.39
C ASN A 38 1.16 -16.06 -14.89
N ALA A 39 2.45 -16.16 -15.19
CA ALA A 39 3.45 -15.19 -14.75
C ALA A 39 3.17 -13.76 -15.24
N PHE A 40 2.54 -13.61 -16.42
CA PHE A 40 2.14 -12.30 -16.92
C PHE A 40 1.03 -11.68 -16.06
N LEU A 41 -0.04 -12.44 -15.80
CA LEU A 41 -1.15 -11.95 -14.97
C LEU A 41 -0.72 -11.68 -13.50
N THR A 42 0.16 -12.51 -12.96
CA THR A 42 0.70 -12.30 -11.60
C THR A 42 1.50 -10.99 -11.53
N ARG A 43 2.33 -10.72 -12.53
CA ARG A 43 3.10 -9.45 -12.60
C ARG A 43 2.18 -8.25 -12.78
N GLU A 44 1.21 -8.33 -13.67
CA GLU A 44 0.25 -7.26 -13.92
C GLU A 44 -0.58 -6.96 -12.66
N ALA A 45 -1.00 -7.99 -11.93
CA ALA A 45 -1.71 -7.84 -10.66
C ALA A 45 -0.85 -7.15 -9.60
N ALA A 46 0.44 -7.53 -9.48
CA ALA A 46 1.37 -6.89 -8.54
C ALA A 46 1.60 -5.41 -8.90
N LEU A 47 1.76 -5.10 -10.19
CA LEU A 47 1.93 -3.72 -10.67
C LEU A 47 0.68 -2.87 -10.39
N THR A 48 -0.50 -3.38 -10.71
CA THR A 48 -1.78 -2.69 -10.46
C THR A 48 -2.01 -2.48 -8.96
N ARG A 49 -1.67 -3.46 -8.12
CA ARG A 49 -1.77 -3.36 -6.66
C ARG A 49 -0.84 -2.28 -6.10
N SER A 50 0.41 -2.23 -6.59
CA SER A 50 1.37 -1.19 -6.21
C SER A 50 0.85 0.21 -6.52
N GLN A 51 0.29 0.39 -7.71
CA GLN A 51 -0.26 1.68 -8.12
C GLN A 51 -1.49 2.08 -7.29
N ALA A 52 -2.42 1.15 -7.08
CA ALA A 52 -3.60 1.37 -6.24
C ALA A 52 -3.23 1.70 -4.78
N SER A 53 -2.20 1.05 -4.22
CA SER A 53 -1.70 1.34 -2.87
C SER A 53 -1.09 2.74 -2.79
N ALA A 54 -0.27 3.14 -3.79
CA ALA A 54 0.31 4.48 -3.86
C ALA A 54 -0.77 5.57 -3.94
N ASP A 55 -1.76 5.40 -4.82
CA ASP A 55 -2.86 6.34 -5.00
C ASP A 55 -3.72 6.45 -3.73
N SER A 56 -4.02 5.31 -3.07
CA SER A 56 -4.78 5.27 -1.81
C SER A 56 -4.03 5.99 -0.69
N THR A 57 -2.72 5.77 -0.57
CA THR A 57 -1.87 6.43 0.42
C THR A 57 -1.82 7.94 0.18
N LEU A 58 -1.60 8.35 -1.07
CA LEU A 58 -1.61 9.77 -1.45
C LEU A 58 -2.95 10.43 -1.13
N GLN A 59 -4.06 9.78 -1.49
CA GLN A 59 -5.41 10.27 -1.19
C GLN A 59 -5.63 10.43 0.32
N ALA A 60 -5.21 9.46 1.12
CA ALA A 60 -5.32 9.53 2.57
C ALA A 60 -4.54 10.72 3.15
N GLN A 61 -3.31 10.95 2.70
CA GLN A 61 -2.48 12.08 3.14
C GLN A 61 -3.05 13.42 2.69
N LEU A 62 -3.53 13.54 1.46
CA LEU A 62 -4.18 14.75 0.96
C LEU A 62 -5.47 15.06 1.75
N THR A 63 -6.26 14.06 2.08
CA THR A 63 -7.47 14.22 2.90
C THR A 63 -7.13 14.73 4.30
N GLN A 64 -6.02 14.29 4.89
CA GLN A 64 -5.56 14.81 6.18
C GLN A 64 -5.08 16.27 6.07
N LEU A 65 -4.33 16.59 5.01
CA LEU A 65 -3.88 17.96 4.75
C LEU A 65 -5.07 18.91 4.50
N GLU A 66 -6.09 18.47 3.78
CA GLU A 66 -7.30 19.24 3.53
C GLU A 66 -8.03 19.60 4.82
N LYS A 67 -8.04 18.73 5.84
CA LYS A 67 -8.63 19.00 7.15
C LYS A 67 -7.91 20.14 7.88
N VAL A 68 -6.62 20.33 7.68
CA VAL A 68 -5.86 21.45 8.27
C VAL A 68 -6.35 22.80 7.70
N PHE A 69 -6.70 22.81 6.40
CA PHE A 69 -7.17 23.99 5.69
C PHE A 69 -8.70 23.93 5.45
N SER A 70 -9.45 23.44 6.45
CA SER A 70 -10.91 23.32 6.35
C SER A 70 -11.57 24.63 5.91
N THR A 71 -12.63 24.54 5.14
CA THR A 71 -13.46 25.68 4.72
C THR A 71 -14.53 25.98 5.77
N GLY A 72 -15.05 27.23 5.78
CA GLY A 72 -16.12 27.63 6.69
C GLY A 72 -15.70 28.71 7.70
N THR A 73 -16.55 28.95 8.70
CA THR A 73 -16.40 30.05 9.68
C THR A 73 -15.16 29.92 10.59
N SER A 74 -14.64 28.71 10.75
CA SER A 74 -13.42 28.45 11.52
C SER A 74 -12.14 28.40 10.66
N SER A 75 -12.23 28.66 9.35
CA SER A 75 -11.08 28.63 8.44
C SER A 75 -10.09 29.77 8.73
N ILE A 76 -8.83 29.51 8.37
CA ILE A 76 -7.77 30.54 8.42
C ILE A 76 -8.11 31.73 7.50
N GLY A 77 -8.69 31.44 6.33
CA GLY A 77 -9.10 32.46 5.37
C GLY A 77 -10.17 33.39 5.94
N GLN A 78 -11.13 32.84 6.69
CA GLN A 78 -12.18 33.64 7.34
C GLN A 78 -11.62 34.51 8.47
N ALA A 79 -10.68 33.98 9.27
CA ALA A 79 -10.01 34.80 10.29
C ALA A 79 -9.17 35.91 9.65
N GLY A 80 -8.48 35.65 8.55
CA GLY A 80 -7.76 36.70 7.80
C GLY A 80 -8.69 37.77 7.26
N GLN A 81 -9.86 37.38 6.74
CA GLN A 81 -10.89 38.33 6.28
C GLN A 81 -11.45 39.17 7.42
N ALA A 82 -11.63 38.57 8.62
CA ALA A 82 -12.08 39.30 9.81
C ALA A 82 -11.08 40.37 10.24
N VAL A 83 -9.78 40.07 10.21
CA VAL A 83 -8.72 41.07 10.46
C VAL A 83 -8.79 42.23 9.46
N LEU A 84 -8.95 41.94 8.15
CA LEU A 84 -9.07 43.00 7.10
C LEU A 84 -10.32 43.87 7.31
N ASN A 85 -11.43 43.24 7.65
CA ASN A 85 -12.67 43.98 7.95
C ASN A 85 -12.51 44.89 9.17
N ALA A 86 -11.88 44.39 10.26
CA ALA A 86 -11.61 45.17 11.46
C ALA A 86 -10.70 46.36 11.19
N PHE A 87 -9.70 46.23 10.31
CA PHE A 87 -8.88 47.35 9.84
C PHE A 87 -9.69 48.38 9.04
N SER A 88 -10.64 47.98 8.22
CA SER A 88 -11.54 48.83 7.50
C SER A 88 -12.43 49.67 8.44
N ASP A 89 -12.90 49.05 9.53
CA ASP A 89 -13.70 49.74 10.56
C ASP A 89 -12.88 50.82 11.28
N VAL A 90 -11.63 50.50 11.64
CA VAL A 90 -10.70 51.52 12.22
C VAL A 90 -10.41 52.64 11.24
N ALA A 91 -10.29 52.37 9.93
CA ALA A 91 -10.09 53.42 8.92
C ALA A 91 -11.27 54.40 8.83
N THR A 92 -12.49 53.91 9.05
CA THR A 92 -13.68 54.76 9.07
C THR A 92 -13.87 55.49 10.39
N GLN A 93 -13.44 54.91 11.51
CA GLN A 93 -13.58 55.47 12.87
C GLN A 93 -12.22 55.47 13.63
N PRO A 94 -11.23 56.28 13.21
CA PRO A 94 -9.86 56.18 13.69
C PRO A 94 -9.67 56.58 15.18
N LYS A 95 -10.62 57.26 15.78
CA LYS A 95 -10.60 57.68 17.20
C LYS A 95 -11.32 56.68 18.10
N ASP A 96 -12.02 55.70 17.55
CA ASP A 96 -12.72 54.69 18.33
C ASP A 96 -11.73 53.66 18.91
N THR A 97 -11.62 53.62 20.22
CA THR A 97 -10.75 52.67 20.94
C THR A 97 -11.30 51.25 20.89
N SER A 98 -12.63 51.08 20.78
CA SER A 98 -13.28 49.77 20.65
C SER A 98 -12.96 49.15 19.29
N ALA A 99 -13.00 49.89 18.21
CA ALA A 99 -12.62 49.39 16.88
C ALA A 99 -11.15 48.93 16.84
N ARG A 100 -10.24 49.67 17.53
CA ARG A 100 -8.83 49.26 17.64
C ARG A 100 -8.68 47.97 18.42
N GLN A 101 -9.48 47.81 19.52
CA GLN A 101 -9.45 46.58 20.32
C GLN A 101 -9.93 45.35 19.50
N VAL A 102 -10.93 45.53 18.65
CA VAL A 102 -11.39 44.48 17.73
C VAL A 102 -10.29 44.03 16.79
N VAL A 103 -9.53 44.97 16.19
CA VAL A 103 -8.37 44.59 15.33
C VAL A 103 -7.38 43.69 16.09
N LEU A 104 -7.05 44.03 17.33
CA LEU A 104 -6.12 43.24 18.15
C LEU A 104 -6.69 41.83 18.40
N SER A 105 -7.97 41.73 18.77
CA SER A 105 -8.63 40.47 19.02
C SER A 105 -8.69 39.58 17.77
N GLU A 106 -9.05 40.13 16.61
CA GLU A 106 -9.08 39.37 15.35
C GLU A 106 -7.68 38.97 14.89
N ALA A 107 -6.67 39.81 15.12
CA ALA A 107 -5.29 39.48 14.82
C ALA A 107 -4.75 38.35 15.73
N GLU A 108 -5.11 38.34 17.02
CA GLU A 108 -4.78 37.27 17.96
C GLU A 108 -5.43 35.95 17.55
N GLU A 109 -6.71 35.98 17.18
CA GLU A 109 -7.46 34.81 16.71
C GLU A 109 -6.83 34.25 15.39
N PHE A 110 -6.54 35.10 14.42
CA PHE A 110 -5.85 34.71 13.20
C PHE A 110 -4.49 34.07 13.48
N ALA A 111 -3.68 34.69 14.35
CA ALA A 111 -2.38 34.15 14.74
C ALA A 111 -2.50 32.82 15.49
N SER A 112 -3.54 32.64 16.30
CA SER A 112 -3.84 31.38 16.99
C SER A 112 -4.18 30.27 15.99
N ARG A 113 -5.04 30.55 15.01
CA ARG A 113 -5.39 29.59 13.96
C ARG A 113 -4.19 29.21 13.10
N MET A 114 -3.34 30.17 12.74
CA MET A 114 -2.10 29.90 12.01
C MET A 114 -1.15 28.99 12.78
N ARG A 115 -0.96 29.23 14.10
CA ARG A 115 -0.15 28.35 14.95
C ARG A 115 -0.73 26.95 15.06
N SER A 116 -2.06 26.83 15.18
CA SER A 116 -2.73 25.53 15.22
C SER A 116 -2.53 24.75 13.92
N ALA A 117 -2.70 25.40 12.77
CA ALA A 117 -2.45 24.78 11.48
C ALA A 117 -0.99 24.33 11.32
N GLY A 118 -0.03 25.18 11.72
CA GLY A 118 1.40 24.81 11.73
C GLY A 118 1.66 23.56 12.56
N SER A 119 1.15 23.51 13.79
CA SER A 119 1.29 22.34 14.67
C SER A 119 0.64 21.07 14.09
N GLN A 120 -0.49 21.20 13.37
CA GLN A 120 -1.12 20.06 12.70
C GLN A 120 -0.27 19.57 11.52
N ILE A 121 0.34 20.46 10.74
CA ILE A 121 1.27 20.11 9.67
C ILE A 121 2.50 19.39 10.21
N ASP A 122 3.09 19.88 11.32
CA ASP A 122 4.23 19.22 11.98
C ASP A 122 3.86 17.81 12.44
N THR A 123 2.65 17.64 12.98
CA THR A 123 2.13 16.32 13.39
C THR A 123 1.95 15.39 12.19
N LEU A 124 1.39 15.90 11.08
CA LEU A 124 1.26 15.12 9.83
C LEU A 124 2.62 14.69 9.29
N GLN A 125 3.59 15.61 9.27
CA GLN A 125 4.95 15.30 8.82
C GLN A 125 5.62 14.23 9.69
N ALA A 126 5.46 14.32 11.02
CA ALA A 126 5.96 13.30 11.94
C ALA A 126 5.30 11.94 11.70
N GLY A 127 3.98 11.92 11.43
CA GLY A 127 3.23 10.72 11.07
C GLY A 127 3.75 10.09 9.78
N VAL A 128 3.90 10.86 8.71
CA VAL A 128 4.44 10.38 7.42
C VAL A 128 5.84 9.80 7.58
N ASN A 129 6.71 10.42 8.39
CA ASN A 129 8.05 9.90 8.65
C ASN A 129 8.02 8.56 9.42
N ALA A 130 7.09 8.41 10.36
CA ALA A 130 6.90 7.15 11.08
C ALA A 130 6.37 6.04 10.15
N ASP A 131 5.37 6.36 9.32
CA ASP A 131 4.81 5.43 8.33
C ASP A 131 5.85 4.98 7.30
N LEU A 132 6.69 5.92 6.83
CA LEU A 132 7.79 5.60 5.91
C LEU A 132 8.78 4.62 6.55
N LYS A 133 9.18 4.86 7.80
CA LYS A 133 10.07 3.96 8.53
C LYS A 133 9.46 2.57 8.70
N ASN A 134 8.20 2.50 9.12
CA ASN A 134 7.47 1.23 9.25
C ASN A 134 7.38 0.50 7.91
N SER A 135 7.14 1.21 6.80
CA SER A 135 7.08 0.64 5.46
C SER A 135 8.44 0.07 5.04
N VAL A 136 9.54 0.77 5.31
CA VAL A 136 10.90 0.26 5.04
C VAL A 136 11.20 -1.01 5.84
N ASP A 137 10.81 -1.05 7.11
CA ASP A 137 10.98 -2.24 7.94
C ASP A 137 10.17 -3.43 7.41
N GLN A 138 8.94 -3.20 6.92
CA GLN A 138 8.11 -4.22 6.28
C GLN A 138 8.72 -4.72 4.96
N VAL A 139 9.21 -3.82 4.11
CA VAL A 139 9.91 -4.18 2.85
C VAL A 139 11.11 -5.07 3.14
N ASN A 140 11.95 -4.69 4.13
CA ASN A 140 13.12 -5.47 4.50
C ASN A 140 12.75 -6.86 5.02
N ARG A 141 11.69 -6.97 5.83
CA ARG A 141 11.20 -8.25 6.33
C ARG A 141 10.69 -9.13 5.19
N LEU A 142 9.81 -8.61 4.33
CA LEU A 142 9.27 -9.35 3.19
C LEU A 142 10.37 -9.79 2.23
N ALA A 143 11.36 -8.93 1.95
CA ALA A 143 12.51 -9.29 1.13
C ALA A 143 13.33 -10.44 1.73
N ALA A 144 13.55 -10.43 3.04
CA ALA A 144 14.24 -11.52 3.74
C ALA A 144 13.45 -12.84 3.68
N GLU A 145 12.12 -12.78 3.85
CA GLU A 145 11.24 -13.95 3.73
C GLU A 145 11.24 -14.51 2.30
N ILE A 146 11.16 -13.65 1.27
CA ILE A 146 11.25 -14.05 -0.14
C ILE A 146 12.62 -14.73 -0.40
N ALA A 147 13.71 -14.17 0.10
CA ALA A 147 15.04 -14.77 -0.04
C ALA A 147 15.10 -16.16 0.57
N LYS A 148 14.53 -16.35 1.76
CA LYS A 148 14.45 -17.65 2.43
C LYS A 148 13.63 -18.66 1.64
N VAL A 149 12.44 -18.27 1.15
CA VAL A 149 11.59 -19.13 0.32
C VAL A 149 12.31 -19.49 -1.00
N ASN A 150 13.00 -18.53 -1.63
CA ASN A 150 13.80 -18.81 -2.83
C ASN A 150 14.92 -19.82 -2.59
N GLN A 151 15.58 -19.78 -1.43
CA GLN A 151 16.58 -20.80 -1.05
C GLN A 151 15.93 -22.18 -0.88
N GLN A 152 14.75 -22.24 -0.25
CA GLN A 152 14.00 -23.49 -0.12
C GLN A 152 13.60 -24.04 -1.50
N ILE A 153 13.05 -23.21 -2.38
CA ILE A 153 12.72 -23.60 -3.76
C ILE A 153 13.97 -24.13 -4.48
N ALA A 154 15.11 -23.46 -4.30
CA ALA A 154 16.37 -23.88 -4.93
C ALA A 154 16.85 -25.26 -4.45
N SER A 155 16.56 -25.66 -3.22
CA SER A 155 16.91 -26.99 -2.71
C SER A 155 16.14 -28.14 -3.37
N TYR A 156 14.97 -27.83 -4.00
CA TYR A 156 14.20 -28.81 -4.75
C TYR A 156 14.59 -28.89 -6.24
N ARG A 157 15.63 -28.16 -6.67
CA ARG A 157 16.15 -28.30 -8.04
C ARG A 157 16.67 -29.71 -8.29
N GLY A 158 16.06 -30.38 -9.27
CA GLY A 158 16.38 -31.78 -9.60
C GLY A 158 15.51 -32.82 -8.91
N SER A 159 14.55 -32.41 -8.07
CA SER A 159 13.50 -33.32 -7.60
C SER A 159 12.44 -33.56 -8.67
N GLU A 160 11.82 -34.75 -8.65
CA GLU A 160 10.72 -35.09 -9.58
C GLU A 160 9.46 -34.27 -9.33
N HIS A 161 9.33 -33.63 -8.17
CA HIS A 161 8.15 -32.89 -7.77
C HIS A 161 8.44 -31.40 -7.60
N THR A 162 7.60 -30.58 -8.21
CA THR A 162 7.65 -29.12 -8.08
C THR A 162 7.12 -28.71 -6.70
N PRO A 163 7.84 -27.86 -5.93
CA PRO A 163 7.39 -27.40 -4.62
C PRO A 163 6.30 -26.32 -4.75
N ASN A 164 5.09 -26.72 -5.15
CA ASN A 164 3.99 -25.83 -5.47
C ASN A 164 3.63 -24.89 -4.30
N ASP A 165 3.64 -25.40 -3.07
CA ASP A 165 3.32 -24.61 -1.86
C ASP A 165 4.34 -23.50 -1.62
N LEU A 166 5.63 -23.74 -1.85
CA LEU A 166 6.67 -22.73 -1.74
C LEU A 166 6.56 -21.67 -2.84
N LEU A 167 6.15 -22.08 -4.04
CA LEU A 167 5.90 -21.15 -5.15
C LEU A 167 4.69 -20.26 -4.86
N ASP A 168 3.62 -20.81 -4.30
CA ASP A 168 2.44 -20.04 -3.88
C ASP A 168 2.76 -19.10 -2.73
N GLN A 169 3.56 -19.55 -1.75
CA GLN A 169 4.05 -18.71 -0.66
C GLN A 169 4.90 -17.54 -1.18
N ARG A 170 5.80 -17.81 -2.12
CA ARG A 170 6.61 -16.75 -2.75
C ARG A 170 5.76 -15.73 -3.47
N ASP A 171 4.78 -16.18 -4.25
CA ASP A 171 3.90 -15.29 -4.99
C ASP A 171 3.03 -14.44 -4.05
N THR A 172 2.60 -15.00 -2.91
CA THR A 172 1.90 -14.25 -1.85
C THR A 172 2.81 -13.17 -1.26
N LEU A 173 4.05 -13.49 -0.90
CA LEU A 173 5.01 -12.53 -0.36
C LEU A 173 5.35 -11.42 -1.36
N ILE A 174 5.44 -11.73 -2.66
CA ILE A 174 5.63 -10.73 -3.72
C ILE A 174 4.41 -9.82 -3.84
N ASN A 175 3.21 -10.36 -3.75
CA ASN A 175 1.99 -9.55 -3.73
C ASN A 175 1.92 -8.62 -2.51
N ASP A 176 2.33 -9.10 -1.34
CA ASP A 176 2.38 -8.28 -0.13
C ASP A 176 3.46 -7.20 -0.24
N LEU A 177 4.61 -7.52 -0.83
CA LEU A 177 5.68 -6.56 -1.10
C LEU A 177 5.22 -5.48 -2.09
N SER A 178 4.38 -5.83 -3.06
CA SER A 178 3.87 -4.90 -4.07
C SER A 178 2.97 -3.79 -3.50
N GLU A 179 2.48 -3.93 -2.26
CA GLU A 179 1.76 -2.85 -1.57
C GLU A 179 2.67 -1.67 -1.17
N TYR A 180 3.96 -1.93 -0.99
CA TYR A 180 4.93 -0.94 -0.52
C TYR A 180 5.85 -0.43 -1.62
N VAL A 181 6.20 -1.28 -2.59
CA VAL A 181 7.14 -0.95 -3.66
C VAL A 181 6.69 -1.56 -4.98
N GLN A 182 7.07 -0.91 -6.07
CA GLN A 182 6.83 -1.47 -7.40
C GLN A 182 7.78 -2.66 -7.62
N VAL A 183 7.19 -3.85 -7.86
CA VAL A 183 7.91 -5.09 -8.14
C VAL A 183 7.83 -5.36 -9.64
N THR A 184 8.99 -5.58 -10.29
CA THR A 184 9.12 -5.86 -11.74
C THR A 184 9.64 -7.26 -12.02
#